data_c1071d759e4dfeec8246a895050ccb46
#
_entry.id   c1071d759e4dfeec8246a895050ccb46
#
_cell.length_a   1.000
_cell.length_b   1.000
_cell.length_c   1.000
_cell.angle_alpha   90.00
_cell.angle_beta   90.00
_cell.angle_gamma   90.00
#
_symmetry.space_group_name_H-M   'P 1'
#
loop_
_entity.id
_entity.type
_entity.pdbx_description
1 polymer ?
#
loop_
_entity_poly.entity_id
_entity_poly.type
_entity_poly.pdbx_seq_one_letter_code
_entity_poly.pdbx_strand_id
1 'polypeptide(L)'
;YEKGSATPQISEIAIEENRKGYLSGGASIYYTPTIDTYKDDMEEITRKILSGEDIGIKGSIGTFMPDTFGIMAPNSEITTDNADKSSNIYIGGIKNFKDKYYAVVFAAADGSMSAMIIGQLEGGFTLERKKDSMTVCDLDFKATEKLDSKGHKLLINWGVGAENTEE
;
A
#
# COMPACT_ATOMS: atom_id res chain seq x y z
N TYR A 1 -10.07 5.75 2.58
CA TYR A 1 -10.29 5.55 4.01
C TYR A 1 -10.31 6.88 4.74
N GLU A 2 -11.30 7.09 5.57
CA GLU A 2 -11.37 8.28 6.42
C GLU A 2 -10.79 7.96 7.79
N LYS A 3 -9.87 8.80 8.26
CA LYS A 3 -9.20 8.62 9.55
C LYS A 3 -10.22 8.55 10.69
N GLY A 4 -10.13 7.48 11.48
CA GLY A 4 -11.05 7.25 12.62
C GLY A 4 -12.34 6.51 12.25
N SER A 5 -12.56 6.16 10.99
CA SER A 5 -13.65 5.26 10.61
C SER A 5 -13.35 3.81 11.00
N ALA A 6 -14.35 2.94 10.93
CA ALA A 6 -14.15 1.51 11.17
C ALA A 6 -13.19 0.92 10.14
N THR A 7 -12.34 0.00 10.59
CA THR A 7 -11.44 -0.74 9.70
C THR A 7 -12.27 -1.64 8.78
N PRO A 8 -12.15 -1.49 7.45
CA PRO A 8 -12.92 -2.32 6.52
C PRO A 8 -12.39 -3.76 6.51
N GLN A 9 -13.23 -4.68 6.09
CA GLN A 9 -12.83 -6.08 5.90
C GLN A 9 -12.08 -6.24 4.56
N ILE A 10 -11.12 -7.19 4.50
CA ILE A 10 -10.40 -7.50 3.27
C ILE A 10 -11.37 -7.83 2.12
N SER A 11 -12.42 -8.60 2.40
CA SER A 11 -13.43 -8.99 1.42
C SER A 11 -14.24 -7.83 0.85
N GLU A 12 -14.36 -6.72 1.59
CA GLU A 12 -15.06 -5.51 1.14
C GLU A 12 -14.20 -4.68 0.20
N ILE A 13 -12.87 -4.77 0.35
CA ILE A 13 -11.91 -4.00 -0.46
C ILE A 13 -11.47 -4.80 -1.69
N ALA A 14 -11.24 -6.10 -1.52
CA ALA A 14 -10.68 -6.98 -2.55
C ALA A 14 -11.73 -7.38 -3.61
N ILE A 15 -12.43 -6.39 -4.14
CA ILE A 15 -13.40 -6.53 -5.23
C ILE A 15 -12.84 -5.94 -6.53
N GLU A 16 -13.36 -6.39 -7.67
CA GLU A 16 -12.86 -6.00 -9.00
C GLU A 16 -12.91 -4.47 -9.23
N GLU A 17 -13.97 -3.80 -8.75
CA GLU A 17 -14.14 -2.36 -8.90
C GLU A 17 -13.07 -1.55 -8.19
N ASN A 18 -12.51 -2.10 -7.11
CA ASN A 18 -11.44 -1.45 -6.34
C ASN A 18 -10.03 -1.74 -6.88
N ARG A 19 -9.91 -2.66 -7.84
CA ARG A 19 -8.61 -3.01 -8.42
C ARG A 19 -8.01 -1.82 -9.15
N LYS A 20 -6.82 -1.39 -8.73
CA LYS A 20 -6.12 -0.23 -9.30
C LYS A 20 -5.01 -0.61 -10.28
N GLY A 21 -4.73 -1.88 -10.44
CA GLY A 21 -3.78 -2.37 -11.42
C GLY A 21 -3.35 -3.80 -11.17
N TYR A 22 -2.57 -4.32 -12.10
CA TYR A 22 -1.94 -5.61 -11.99
C TYR A 22 -0.48 -5.43 -11.62
N LEU A 23 -0.01 -6.25 -10.68
CA LEU A 23 1.38 -6.24 -10.27
C LEU A 23 2.27 -6.90 -11.34
N SER A 24 3.39 -6.26 -11.61
CA SER A 24 4.46 -6.81 -12.42
C SER A 24 5.60 -7.23 -11.50
N GLY A 25 5.80 -8.54 -11.35
CA GLY A 25 6.85 -9.05 -10.48
C GLY A 25 6.47 -9.30 -9.02
N GLY A 26 5.16 -9.16 -8.67
CA GLY A 26 4.66 -9.44 -7.33
C GLY A 26 4.69 -8.25 -6.38
N ALA A 27 4.41 -8.50 -5.11
CA ALA A 27 4.48 -7.52 -4.03
C ALA A 27 5.35 -8.03 -2.88
N SER A 28 5.90 -7.11 -2.13
CA SER A 28 6.67 -7.38 -0.92
C SER A 28 5.95 -6.75 0.28
N ILE A 29 5.77 -7.55 1.32
CA ILE A 29 5.29 -7.07 2.61
C ILE A 29 6.50 -7.01 3.52
N TYR A 30 6.71 -5.89 4.17
CA TYR A 30 7.84 -5.73 5.08
C TYR A 30 7.42 -5.27 6.46
N TYR A 31 8.18 -5.71 7.46
CA TYR A 31 8.11 -5.28 8.84
C TYR A 31 9.51 -5.11 9.37
N THR A 32 9.87 -3.91 9.77
CA THR A 32 11.19 -3.60 10.31
C THR A 32 11.04 -2.95 11.69
N PRO A 33 11.31 -3.68 12.78
CA PRO A 33 11.28 -3.12 14.12
C PRO A 33 12.55 -2.32 14.41
N THR A 34 12.40 -1.20 15.11
CA THR A 34 13.51 -0.47 15.75
C THR A 34 13.54 -0.83 17.23
N ILE A 35 14.63 -1.43 17.66
CA ILE A 35 14.80 -1.91 19.05
C ILE A 35 15.95 -1.16 19.69
N ASP A 36 15.65 -0.40 20.72
CA ASP A 36 16.64 0.24 21.57
C ASP A 36 17.04 -0.69 22.72
N THR A 37 18.33 -0.73 23.00
CA THR A 37 18.89 -1.54 24.07
C THR A 37 19.49 -0.63 25.13
N TYR A 38 18.97 -0.72 26.33
CA TYR A 38 19.46 -0.01 27.49
C TYR A 38 20.20 -0.98 28.39
N LYS A 39 21.40 -0.58 28.85
CA LYS A 39 22.18 -1.29 29.82
C LYS A 39 22.29 -0.44 31.06
N ASP A 40 22.38 -1.06 32.24
CA ASP A 40 22.76 -0.36 33.45
C ASP A 40 24.27 -0.04 33.48
N ASP A 41 24.69 0.78 34.43
CA ASP A 41 26.09 1.22 34.57
C ASP A 41 27.07 0.06 34.86
N MET A 42 26.58 -1.06 35.32
CA MET A 42 27.36 -2.26 35.61
C MET A 42 27.27 -3.32 34.50
N GLU A 43 26.51 -3.04 33.44
CA GLU A 43 26.21 -3.94 32.31
C GLU A 43 25.55 -5.27 32.70
N GLU A 44 25.03 -5.38 33.90
CA GLU A 44 24.40 -6.61 34.41
C GLU A 44 22.96 -6.77 33.91
N ILE A 45 22.25 -5.64 33.68
CA ILE A 45 20.86 -5.64 33.23
C ILE A 45 20.78 -5.06 31.84
N THR A 46 20.28 -5.84 30.90
CA THR A 46 19.99 -5.41 29.53
C THR A 46 18.50 -5.37 29.31
N ARG A 47 17.96 -4.21 28.95
CA ARG A 47 16.55 -4.02 28.60
C ARG A 47 16.42 -3.67 27.15
N LYS A 48 15.60 -4.41 26.41
CA LYS A 48 15.25 -4.11 25.02
C LYS A 48 13.85 -3.51 24.96
N ILE A 49 13.71 -2.39 24.26
CA ILE A 49 12.43 -1.70 24.09
C ILE A 49 12.22 -1.50 22.59
N LEU A 50 11.04 -1.87 22.11
CA LEU A 50 10.62 -1.54 20.76
C LEU A 50 10.29 -0.04 20.71
N SER A 51 11.12 0.75 20.03
CA SER A 51 10.99 2.21 19.94
C SER A 51 10.31 2.67 18.66
N GLY A 52 10.26 1.80 17.64
CA GLY A 52 9.63 2.11 16.37
C GLY A 52 9.39 0.86 15.53
N GLU A 53 8.57 1.03 14.52
CA GLU A 53 8.28 0.00 13.54
C GLU A 53 8.01 0.64 12.17
N ASP A 54 8.58 0.05 11.13
CA ASP A 54 8.33 0.41 9.74
C ASP A 54 7.64 -0.78 9.05
N ILE A 55 6.41 -0.55 8.62
CA ILE A 55 5.55 -1.59 8.06
C ILE A 55 4.98 -1.07 6.75
N GLY A 56 5.00 -1.92 5.72
CA GLY A 56 4.41 -1.50 4.46
C GLY A 56 4.25 -2.62 3.44
N ILE A 57 3.68 -2.22 2.32
CA ILE A 57 3.49 -3.06 1.13
C ILE A 57 4.10 -2.33 -0.05
N LYS A 58 5.08 -2.98 -0.69
CA LYS A 58 5.72 -2.52 -1.92
C LYS A 58 5.30 -3.38 -3.09
N GLY A 59 5.15 -2.76 -4.24
CA GLY A 59 4.86 -3.48 -5.47
C GLY A 59 5.06 -2.62 -6.69
N SER A 60 5.17 -3.26 -7.86
CA SER A 60 5.29 -2.57 -9.14
C SER A 60 4.03 -2.80 -9.95
N ILE A 61 3.32 -1.74 -10.27
CA ILE A 61 2.10 -1.79 -11.10
C ILE A 61 2.47 -1.59 -12.56
N GLY A 62 2.05 -2.53 -13.42
CA GLY A 62 2.29 -2.49 -14.85
C GLY A 62 1.12 -1.96 -15.68
N THR A 63 -0.07 -1.86 -15.12
CA THR A 63 -1.26 -1.35 -15.81
C THR A 63 -1.82 -0.17 -15.05
N PHE A 64 -1.99 0.97 -15.70
CA PHE A 64 -2.42 2.20 -15.07
C PHE A 64 -3.80 2.62 -15.55
N MET A 65 -4.60 3.10 -14.59
CA MET A 65 -5.74 3.96 -14.85
C MET A 65 -5.37 5.39 -14.43
N PRO A 66 -5.96 6.45 -15.02
CA PRO A 66 -5.70 7.82 -14.62
C PRO A 66 -5.88 8.04 -13.10
N ASP A 67 -6.87 7.40 -12.51
CA ASP A 67 -7.15 7.49 -11.05
C ASP A 67 -6.00 6.98 -10.18
N THR A 68 -5.19 6.06 -10.69
CA THR A 68 -4.03 5.54 -9.98
C THR A 68 -3.00 6.64 -9.68
N PHE A 69 -2.87 7.62 -10.58
CA PHE A 69 -2.01 8.78 -10.34
C PHE A 69 -2.52 9.66 -9.18
N GLY A 70 -3.84 9.71 -8.97
CA GLY A 70 -4.42 10.41 -7.82
C GLY A 70 -4.05 9.77 -6.48
N ILE A 71 -3.75 8.48 -6.48
CA ILE A 71 -3.27 7.74 -5.30
C ILE A 71 -1.76 7.95 -5.14
N MET A 72 -1.00 7.88 -6.25
CA MET A 72 0.46 7.99 -6.26
C MET A 72 0.97 9.40 -5.95
N ALA A 73 0.19 10.43 -6.29
CA ALA A 73 0.54 11.82 -6.05
C ALA A 73 -0.59 12.53 -5.29
N PRO A 74 -0.49 12.65 -3.95
CA PRO A 74 -1.56 13.24 -3.14
C PRO A 74 -1.83 14.71 -3.43
N ASN A 75 -0.94 15.37 -4.16
CA ASN A 75 -1.07 16.75 -4.64
C ASN A 75 -1.41 16.81 -6.14
N SER A 76 -2.03 15.77 -6.68
CA SER A 76 -2.46 15.72 -8.08
C SER A 76 -3.89 16.19 -8.28
N GLU A 77 -4.13 16.69 -9.49
CA GLU A 77 -5.45 16.99 -10.02
C GLU A 77 -5.60 16.30 -11.39
N ILE A 78 -6.71 15.60 -11.57
CA ILE A 78 -7.01 14.86 -12.79
C ILE A 78 -8.23 15.49 -13.44
N THR A 79 -8.07 15.91 -14.71
CA THR A 79 -9.16 16.42 -15.53
C THR A 79 -9.35 15.50 -16.72
N THR A 80 -10.53 14.92 -16.85
CA THR A 80 -10.87 14.04 -17.98
C THR A 80 -11.71 14.79 -18.99
N ASP A 81 -11.29 14.78 -20.24
CA ASP A 81 -12.10 15.24 -21.35
C ASP A 81 -12.93 14.08 -21.90
N ASN A 82 -14.25 14.19 -21.75
CA ASN A 82 -15.17 13.14 -22.18
C ASN A 82 -15.28 13.03 -23.70
N ALA A 83 -14.92 14.06 -24.44
CA ALA A 83 -15.01 14.07 -25.93
C ALA A 83 -13.91 13.19 -26.54
N ASP A 84 -12.69 13.33 -26.03
CA ASP A 84 -11.51 12.62 -26.53
C ASP A 84 -11.14 11.39 -25.72
N LYS A 85 -11.82 11.14 -24.60
CA LYS A 85 -11.45 10.15 -23.58
C LYS A 85 -10.00 10.32 -23.08
N SER A 86 -9.47 11.54 -23.17
CA SER A 86 -8.15 11.89 -22.69
C SER A 86 -8.21 12.36 -21.24
N SER A 87 -7.15 12.12 -20.48
CA SER A 87 -7.02 12.60 -19.11
C SER A 87 -5.73 13.39 -18.97
N ASN A 88 -5.86 14.61 -18.47
CA ASN A 88 -4.74 15.46 -18.11
C ASN A 88 -4.49 15.30 -16.59
N ILE A 89 -3.26 15.01 -16.24
CA ILE A 89 -2.84 14.79 -14.86
C ILE A 89 -1.86 15.88 -14.50
N TYR A 90 -2.26 16.75 -13.59
CA TYR A 90 -1.43 17.81 -13.04
C TYR A 90 -0.88 17.35 -11.69
N ILE A 91 0.43 17.44 -11.50
CA ILE A 91 1.09 16.99 -10.26
C ILE A 91 1.95 18.13 -9.74
N GLY A 92 1.80 18.43 -8.46
CA GLY A 92 2.65 19.40 -7.78
C GLY A 92 1.87 20.47 -7.02
N GLY A 93 2.65 21.39 -6.44
CA GLY A 93 2.13 22.45 -5.59
C GLY A 93 1.94 22.00 -4.14
N ILE A 94 2.75 22.53 -3.24
CA ILE A 94 2.72 22.17 -1.80
C ILE A 94 1.34 22.44 -1.20
N LYS A 95 0.67 23.49 -1.65
CA LYS A 95 -0.68 23.85 -1.15
C LYS A 95 -1.79 22.89 -1.60
N ASN A 96 -1.52 22.08 -2.62
CA ASN A 96 -2.48 21.11 -3.17
C ASN A 96 -2.42 19.75 -2.48
N PHE A 97 -1.56 19.61 -1.47
CA PHE A 97 -1.43 18.35 -0.74
C PHE A 97 -2.75 17.98 -0.06
N LYS A 98 -3.16 16.74 -0.29
CA LYS A 98 -4.36 16.13 0.30
C LYS A 98 -3.91 15.02 1.22
N ASP A 99 -4.16 15.18 2.52
CA ASP A 99 -3.85 14.17 3.54
C ASP A 99 -4.88 13.02 3.46
N LYS A 100 -4.67 12.12 2.51
CA LYS A 100 -5.56 10.99 2.26
C LYS A 100 -4.94 9.68 2.73
N TYR A 101 -5.75 8.88 3.37
CA TYR A 101 -5.42 7.53 3.81
C TYR A 101 -6.08 6.50 2.89
N TYR A 102 -5.40 5.42 2.66
CA TYR A 102 -5.88 4.33 1.83
C TYR A 102 -5.86 3.02 2.62
N ALA A 103 -6.92 2.25 2.53
CA ALA A 103 -6.88 0.85 2.91
C ALA A 103 -6.35 0.07 1.69
N VAL A 104 -5.15 -0.45 1.82
CA VAL A 104 -4.43 -1.13 0.75
C VAL A 104 -4.46 -2.62 1.01
N VAL A 105 -4.97 -3.36 0.05
CA VAL A 105 -5.01 -4.82 0.08
C VAL A 105 -4.14 -5.37 -1.05
N PHE A 106 -3.23 -6.23 -0.70
CA PHE A 106 -2.58 -7.16 -1.60
C PHE A 106 -3.28 -8.52 -1.48
N ALA A 107 -3.66 -9.10 -2.59
CA ALA A 107 -4.22 -10.43 -2.64
C ALA A 107 -3.50 -11.26 -3.71
N ALA A 108 -3.04 -12.44 -3.32
CA ALA A 108 -2.48 -13.40 -4.25
C ALA A 108 -3.59 -13.94 -5.16
N ALA A 109 -3.28 -14.14 -6.44
CA ALA A 109 -4.27 -14.57 -7.44
C ALA A 109 -4.85 -15.97 -7.16
N ASP A 110 -4.09 -16.81 -6.49
CA ASP A 110 -4.48 -18.16 -6.08
C ASP A 110 -5.24 -18.21 -4.75
N GLY A 111 -5.49 -17.04 -4.12
CA GLY A 111 -6.15 -16.95 -2.83
C GLY A 111 -5.33 -17.42 -1.62
N SER A 112 -4.07 -17.83 -1.82
CA SER A 112 -3.21 -18.39 -0.76
C SER A 112 -2.86 -17.38 0.32
N MET A 113 -2.78 -16.10 -0.02
CA MET A 113 -2.43 -15.06 0.91
C MET A 113 -3.11 -13.74 0.55
N SER A 114 -3.50 -13.00 1.57
CA SER A 114 -3.84 -11.59 1.45
C SER A 114 -3.24 -10.79 2.60
N ALA A 115 -2.93 -9.53 2.34
CA ALA A 115 -2.43 -8.63 3.35
C ALA A 115 -3.11 -7.28 3.24
N MET A 116 -3.33 -6.63 4.37
CA MET A 116 -3.97 -5.32 4.45
C MET A 116 -3.21 -4.40 5.39
N ILE A 117 -3.05 -3.17 4.95
CA ILE A 117 -2.60 -2.04 5.77
C ILE A 117 -3.53 -0.84 5.56
N ILE A 118 -3.55 0.07 6.51
CA ILE A 118 -4.13 1.41 6.32
C ILE A 118 -2.99 2.42 6.41
N GLY A 119 -2.80 3.16 5.35
CA GLY A 119 -1.68 4.08 5.29
C GLY A 119 -1.68 5.00 4.09
N GLN A 120 -0.52 5.55 3.84
CA GLN A 120 -0.27 6.51 2.79
C GLN A 120 0.85 6.02 1.89
N LEU A 121 0.86 6.49 0.65
CA LEU A 121 2.01 6.31 -0.21
C LEU A 121 3.11 7.25 0.29
N GLU A 122 4.25 6.70 0.69
CA GLU A 122 5.45 7.47 1.00
C GLU A 122 6.41 7.42 -0.19
N GLY A 123 6.94 8.59 -0.52
CA GLY A 123 7.83 8.76 -1.66
C GLY A 123 7.09 9.23 -2.91
N GLY A 124 7.87 9.45 -3.96
CA GLY A 124 7.37 9.76 -5.28
C GLY A 124 7.22 8.49 -6.12
N PHE A 125 6.93 8.69 -7.38
CA PHE A 125 6.97 7.62 -8.36
C PHE A 125 7.88 8.02 -9.53
N THR A 126 8.43 7.02 -10.19
CA THR A 126 9.16 7.18 -11.45
C THR A 126 8.41 6.43 -12.53
N LEU A 127 8.02 7.14 -13.58
CA LEU A 127 7.36 6.56 -14.74
C LEU A 127 8.37 6.47 -15.88
N GLU A 128 8.80 5.27 -16.20
CA GLU A 128 9.65 5.01 -17.36
C GLU A 128 8.84 4.39 -18.49
N ARG A 129 8.92 4.98 -19.67
CA ARG A 129 8.35 4.39 -20.88
C ARG A 129 9.48 3.96 -21.81
N LYS A 130 9.63 2.66 -22.01
CA LYS A 130 10.58 2.07 -22.95
C LYS A 130 9.84 1.52 -24.16
N LYS A 131 10.50 1.55 -25.33
CA LYS A 131 9.89 1.15 -26.60
C LYS A 131 9.40 -0.30 -26.62
N ASP A 132 10.15 -1.19 -25.98
CA ASP A 132 9.96 -2.64 -26.07
C ASP A 132 9.65 -3.29 -24.70
N SER A 133 9.22 -2.50 -23.72
CA SER A 133 8.87 -3.02 -22.40
C SER A 133 7.60 -2.35 -21.85
N MET A 134 6.91 -3.08 -20.99
CA MET A 134 5.77 -2.53 -20.25
C MET A 134 6.22 -1.39 -19.35
N THR A 135 5.44 -0.33 -19.33
CA THR A 135 5.62 0.75 -18.37
C THR A 135 5.25 0.25 -17.00
N VAL A 136 6.15 0.40 -16.03
CA VAL A 136 5.96 -0.06 -14.66
C VAL A 136 6.16 1.13 -13.73
N CYS A 137 5.39 1.17 -12.66
CA CYS A 137 5.52 2.16 -11.58
C CYS A 137 5.63 1.47 -10.24
N ASP A 138 6.66 1.81 -9.50
CA ASP A 138 6.88 1.28 -8.16
C ASP A 138 6.05 2.06 -7.13
N LEU A 139 5.41 1.33 -6.24
CA LEU A 139 4.61 1.84 -5.15
C LEU A 139 5.18 1.35 -3.82
N ASP A 140 5.21 2.24 -2.83
CA ASP A 140 5.57 1.93 -1.45
C ASP A 140 4.54 2.55 -0.52
N PHE A 141 3.62 1.72 -0.02
CA PHE A 141 2.62 2.13 0.95
C PHE A 141 3.08 1.80 2.35
N LYS A 142 3.14 2.81 3.21
CA LYS A 142 3.46 2.64 4.61
C LYS A 142 2.23 2.66 5.49
N ALA A 143 2.20 1.74 6.44
CA ALA A 143 1.15 1.64 7.44
C ALA A 143 1.29 2.77 8.45
N THR A 144 0.38 3.72 8.43
CA THR A 144 0.35 4.87 9.34
C THR A 144 -0.74 4.77 10.39
N GLU A 145 -1.82 4.05 10.08
CA GLU A 145 -2.96 3.87 10.99
C GLU A 145 -3.02 2.43 11.52
N LYS A 146 -3.59 2.29 12.70
CA LYS A 146 -3.85 0.99 13.33
C LYS A 146 -5.12 0.36 12.76
N LEU A 147 -5.10 -0.96 12.64
CA LEU A 147 -6.23 -1.76 12.15
C LEU A 147 -7.22 -2.12 13.26
N ASP A 148 -6.76 -2.15 14.51
CA ASP A 148 -7.59 -2.57 15.65
C ASP A 148 -7.28 -1.77 16.92
N SER A 149 -8.06 -2.06 17.97
CA SER A 149 -7.90 -1.43 19.29
C SER A 149 -6.60 -1.82 20.01
N LYS A 150 -5.92 -2.88 19.56
CA LYS A 150 -4.65 -3.34 20.11
C LYS A 150 -3.45 -2.65 19.47
N GLY A 151 -3.67 -1.90 18.38
CA GLY A 151 -2.65 -1.13 17.69
C GLY A 151 -1.93 -1.86 16.58
N HIS A 152 -2.45 -3.01 16.11
CA HIS A 152 -1.88 -3.69 14.96
C HIS A 152 -2.04 -2.85 13.69
N LYS A 153 -1.00 -2.83 12.85
CA LYS A 153 -0.97 -2.04 11.61
C LYS A 153 -0.94 -2.89 10.35
N LEU A 154 -0.67 -4.17 10.47
CA LEU A 154 -0.60 -5.12 9.37
C LEU A 154 -1.45 -6.34 9.71
N LEU A 155 -2.34 -6.70 8.79
CA LEU A 155 -3.08 -7.95 8.82
C LEU A 155 -2.60 -8.82 7.66
N ILE A 156 -2.15 -10.02 7.95
CA ILE A 156 -1.85 -11.04 6.96
C ILE A 156 -2.83 -12.18 7.18
N ASN A 157 -3.60 -12.48 6.14
CA ASN A 157 -4.44 -13.66 6.09
C ASN A 157 -3.72 -14.70 5.22
N TRP A 158 -3.28 -15.77 5.86
CA TRP A 158 -2.62 -16.89 5.22
C TRP A 158 -3.58 -18.07 5.17
N GLY A 159 -4.15 -18.33 4.01
CA GLY A 159 -5.06 -19.46 3.76
C GLY A 159 -4.33 -20.58 3.01
N VAL A 160 -4.76 -21.82 3.22
CA VAL A 160 -4.49 -22.88 2.27
C VAL A 160 -5.36 -22.55 1.05
N GLY A 161 -4.76 -22.38 -0.12
CA GLY A 161 -5.49 -22.14 -1.35
C GLY A 161 -6.66 -23.12 -1.47
N ALA A 162 -7.81 -22.65 -1.93
CA ALA A 162 -8.94 -23.51 -2.16
C ALA A 162 -8.46 -24.70 -3.00
N GLU A 163 -8.56 -25.91 -2.46
CA GLU A 163 -8.36 -27.11 -3.24
C GLU A 163 -9.27 -26.99 -4.46
N ASN A 164 -8.69 -27.02 -5.66
CA ASN A 164 -9.45 -27.16 -6.87
C ASN A 164 -10.22 -28.47 -6.73
N THR A 165 -11.47 -28.40 -6.34
CA THR A 165 -12.42 -29.46 -6.60
C THR A 165 -12.68 -29.42 -8.10
N GLU A 166 -11.85 -30.14 -8.86
CA GLU A 166 -12.20 -30.58 -10.20
C GLU A 166 -13.39 -31.55 -10.05
N GLU A 167 -14.55 -31.10 -10.45
CA GLU A 167 -15.64 -31.98 -10.90
C GLU A 167 -15.75 -31.94 -12.43
#